data_31cd4eb4aa29fa4e303f0fba995470e5
#
_entry.id   31cd4eb4aa29fa4e303f0fba995470e5
#
_cell.length_a   1.000
_cell.length_b   1.000
_cell.length_c   1.000
_cell.angle_alpha   90.00
_cell.angle_beta   90.00
_cell.angle_gamma   90.00
#
_symmetry.space_group_name_H-M   'P 1'
#
loop_
_entity.id
_entity.type
_entity.pdbx_description
1 polymer ?
#
loop_
_entity_poly.entity_id
_entity_poly.type
_entity_poly.pdbx_seq_one_letter_code
_entity_poly.pdbx_strand_id
1 'polypeptide(L)'
;GGEELNCFSMMEERLPSRILAILQLAGQIAEDMGSIVYCVGGFVRDFFLQVPNFDLDLVVEGNGEELATCLAEQLGGKSRIHERFRTAMVTLPDGTKIDVATARTEYYEFPAALPRVERSSIREDLYRRDFTINTLAIYLNPNRFGDLIDYFGGRRDLEKGIIRILYNLSFVEDPTRILRAIRFEQRYSFTIEPDTLRFAIDAIERRMLGKLSYK
;
A
#
# COMPACT_ATOMS: atom_id res chain seq x y z
N GLY A 1 11.56 -20.91 -8.96
CA GLY A 1 11.03 -20.17 -7.87
C GLY A 1 12.09 -19.61 -6.96
N GLY A 2 12.07 -18.30 -6.75
CA GLY A 2 12.91 -17.68 -5.76
C GLY A 2 12.49 -18.10 -4.35
N GLU A 3 13.44 -18.17 -3.45
CA GLU A 3 13.16 -18.40 -2.04
C GLU A 3 12.26 -17.26 -1.53
N GLU A 4 11.18 -17.61 -0.85
CA GLU A 4 10.32 -16.63 -0.19
C GLU A 4 11.12 -15.99 0.96
N LEU A 5 11.25 -14.65 0.92
CA LEU A 5 11.93 -13.92 1.99
C LEU A 5 11.00 -13.81 3.18
N ASN A 6 11.50 -14.15 4.37
CA ASN A 6 10.83 -13.82 5.62
C ASN A 6 11.60 -12.71 6.33
N CYS A 7 10.88 -11.64 6.68
CA CYS A 7 11.46 -10.43 7.25
C CYS A 7 11.46 -10.40 8.79
N PHE A 8 11.04 -11.47 9.48
CA PHE A 8 10.84 -11.40 10.93
C PHE A 8 12.09 -10.95 11.68
N SER A 9 13.24 -11.57 11.38
CA SER A 9 14.50 -11.19 12.04
C SER A 9 14.89 -9.74 11.77
N MET A 10 14.70 -9.26 10.54
CA MET A 10 14.94 -7.85 10.22
C MET A 10 13.97 -6.93 10.95
N MET A 11 12.71 -7.35 11.10
CA MET A 11 11.72 -6.58 11.85
C MET A 11 12.10 -6.47 13.32
N GLU A 12 12.54 -7.55 13.94
CA GLU A 12 13.02 -7.52 15.33
C GLU A 12 14.23 -6.59 15.50
N GLU A 13 15.13 -6.57 14.54
CA GLU A 13 16.34 -5.76 14.55
C GLU A 13 16.08 -4.29 14.28
N ARG A 14 15.19 -3.97 13.32
CA ARG A 14 15.01 -2.62 12.76
C ARG A 14 13.82 -1.84 13.32
N LEU A 15 12.79 -2.53 13.82
CA LEU A 15 11.58 -1.87 14.31
C LEU A 15 11.64 -1.66 15.83
N PRO A 16 11.11 -0.54 16.34
CA PRO A 16 10.85 -0.42 17.77
C PRO A 16 9.98 -1.58 18.26
N SER A 17 10.27 -2.09 19.46
CA SER A 17 9.51 -3.21 20.04
C SER A 17 8.01 -2.96 20.06
N ARG A 18 7.61 -1.72 20.32
CA ARG A 18 6.20 -1.30 20.35
C ARG A 18 5.54 -1.45 18.98
N ILE A 19 6.21 -1.04 17.92
CA ILE A 19 5.69 -1.17 16.55
C ILE A 19 5.55 -2.64 16.17
N LEU A 20 6.57 -3.43 16.44
CA LEU A 20 6.52 -4.87 16.18
C LEU A 20 5.36 -5.54 16.93
N ALA A 21 5.15 -5.17 18.21
CA ALA A 21 4.05 -5.70 19.01
C ALA A 21 2.68 -5.33 18.41
N ILE A 22 2.52 -4.11 17.90
CA ILE A 22 1.28 -3.68 17.23
C ILE A 22 1.02 -4.54 15.99
N LEU A 23 2.04 -4.76 15.17
CA LEU A 23 1.91 -5.59 13.97
C LEU A 23 1.56 -7.04 14.30
N GLN A 24 2.15 -7.61 15.34
CA GLN A 24 1.84 -8.96 15.81
C GLN A 24 0.40 -9.04 16.35
N LEU A 25 -0.05 -8.02 17.07
CA LEU A 25 -1.42 -7.94 17.59
C LEU A 25 -2.43 -7.88 16.43
N ALA A 26 -2.17 -7.05 15.42
CA ALA A 26 -3.03 -6.96 14.24
C ALA A 26 -3.16 -8.33 13.54
N GLY A 27 -2.06 -9.04 13.40
CA GLY A 27 -2.04 -10.40 12.84
C GLY A 27 -2.86 -11.39 13.65
N GLN A 28 -2.77 -11.34 14.96
CA GLN A 28 -3.53 -12.21 15.85
C GLN A 28 -5.04 -11.90 15.81
N ILE A 29 -5.42 -10.62 15.80
CA ILE A 29 -6.81 -10.21 15.66
C ILE A 29 -7.38 -10.71 14.34
N ALA A 30 -6.64 -10.55 13.25
CA ALA A 30 -7.08 -11.03 11.93
C ALA A 30 -7.26 -12.55 11.92
N GLU A 31 -6.33 -13.30 12.52
CA GLU A 31 -6.42 -14.76 12.64
C GLU A 31 -7.70 -15.17 13.38
N ASP A 32 -7.99 -14.53 14.50
CA ASP A 32 -9.17 -14.81 15.31
C ASP A 32 -10.46 -14.47 14.58
N MET A 33 -10.43 -13.52 13.65
CA MET A 33 -11.57 -13.13 12.81
C MET A 33 -11.72 -13.97 11.53
N GLY A 34 -10.75 -14.84 11.23
CA GLY A 34 -10.73 -15.56 9.96
C GLY A 34 -10.35 -14.68 8.76
N SER A 35 -9.63 -13.58 8.99
CA SER A 35 -9.16 -12.64 7.97
C SER A 35 -7.65 -12.73 7.82
N ILE A 36 -7.13 -12.11 6.75
CA ILE A 36 -5.69 -12.00 6.51
C ILE A 36 -5.31 -10.52 6.51
N VAL A 37 -4.22 -10.17 7.18
CA VAL A 37 -3.74 -8.79 7.26
C VAL A 37 -2.28 -8.70 6.85
N TYR A 38 -1.96 -7.60 6.17
CA TYR A 38 -0.63 -7.25 5.69
C TYR A 38 -0.30 -5.82 6.10
N CYS A 39 0.98 -5.52 6.37
CA CYS A 39 1.44 -4.15 6.31
C CYS A 39 2.01 -3.88 4.91
N VAL A 40 1.79 -2.66 4.42
CA VAL A 40 1.99 -2.33 3.00
C VAL A 40 2.57 -0.92 2.82
N GLY A 41 2.84 -0.57 1.59
CA GLY A 41 3.06 0.80 1.14
C GLY A 41 4.33 1.44 1.62
N GLY A 42 4.24 2.73 1.92
CA GLY A 42 5.41 3.52 2.32
C GLY A 42 6.11 3.04 3.57
N PHE A 43 5.36 2.44 4.50
CA PHE A 43 5.94 1.83 5.69
C PHE A 43 6.91 0.70 5.32
N VAL A 44 6.50 -0.22 4.43
CA VAL A 44 7.36 -1.35 4.02
C VAL A 44 8.53 -0.87 3.18
N ARG A 45 8.28 0.05 2.24
CA ARG A 45 9.35 0.69 1.45
C ARG A 45 10.43 1.27 2.37
N ASP A 46 10.04 2.10 3.32
CA ASP A 46 10.97 2.79 4.22
C ASP A 46 11.63 1.82 5.20
N PHE A 47 10.95 0.75 5.58
CA PHE A 47 11.55 -0.34 6.36
C PHE A 47 12.77 -0.93 5.62
N PHE A 48 12.64 -1.24 4.33
CA PHE A 48 13.76 -1.75 3.55
C PHE A 48 14.85 -0.70 3.32
N LEU A 49 14.49 0.56 3.17
CA LEU A 49 15.44 1.66 3.02
C LEU A 49 16.08 2.08 4.35
N GLN A 50 15.64 1.53 5.46
CA GLN A 50 16.06 1.92 6.81
C GLN A 50 15.81 3.40 7.11
N VAL A 51 14.73 3.94 6.55
CA VAL A 51 14.22 5.27 6.83
C VAL A 51 13.16 5.17 7.93
N PRO A 52 13.27 5.92 9.04
CA PRO A 52 12.23 5.89 10.07
C PRO A 52 10.88 6.32 9.52
N ASN A 53 9.88 5.46 9.68
CA ASN A 53 8.50 5.72 9.30
C ASN A 53 7.60 4.84 10.18
N PHE A 54 6.80 5.48 11.02
CA PHE A 54 5.92 4.77 11.96
C PHE A 54 4.44 5.03 11.65
N ASP A 55 4.14 5.52 10.47
CA ASP A 55 2.79 5.57 9.93
C ASP A 55 2.46 4.17 9.37
N LEU A 56 1.73 3.40 10.16
CA LEU A 56 1.40 2.03 9.81
C LEU A 56 0.26 2.00 8.79
N ASP A 57 0.42 1.23 7.74
CA ASP A 57 -0.56 1.06 6.68
C ASP A 57 -0.88 -0.42 6.54
N LEU A 58 -2.11 -0.80 6.87
CA LEU A 58 -2.57 -2.18 6.87
C LEU A 58 -3.63 -2.40 5.80
N VAL A 59 -3.56 -3.55 5.15
CA VAL A 59 -4.60 -4.02 4.22
C VAL A 59 -5.13 -5.36 4.71
N VAL A 60 -6.44 -5.50 4.74
CA VAL A 60 -7.14 -6.69 5.25
C VAL A 60 -7.91 -7.36 4.12
N GLU A 61 -7.63 -8.62 3.89
CA GLU A 61 -8.50 -9.49 3.12
C GLU A 61 -9.58 -10.03 4.07
N GLY A 62 -10.69 -9.30 4.17
CA GLY A 62 -11.73 -9.54 5.14
C GLY A 62 -12.42 -8.24 5.57
N ASN A 63 -12.73 -8.09 6.84
CA ASN A 63 -13.37 -6.89 7.39
C ASN A 63 -12.36 -5.99 8.10
N GLY A 64 -11.83 -5.01 7.36
CA GLY A 64 -10.85 -4.06 7.89
C GLY A 64 -11.41 -3.14 8.97
N GLU A 65 -12.67 -2.75 8.87
CA GLU A 65 -13.31 -1.88 9.86
C GLU A 65 -13.41 -2.56 11.22
N GLU A 66 -13.79 -3.85 11.24
CA GLU A 66 -13.86 -4.64 12.46
C GLU A 66 -12.46 -4.83 13.07
N LEU A 67 -11.45 -5.12 12.24
CA LEU A 67 -10.08 -5.22 12.72
C LEU A 67 -9.61 -3.92 13.35
N ALA A 68 -9.88 -2.78 12.70
CA ALA A 68 -9.52 -1.47 13.22
C ALA A 68 -10.18 -1.18 14.57
N THR A 69 -11.46 -1.49 14.71
CA THR A 69 -12.20 -1.31 15.96
C THR A 69 -11.60 -2.15 17.08
N CYS A 70 -11.34 -3.43 16.83
CA CYS A 70 -10.73 -4.34 17.82
C CYS A 70 -9.31 -3.86 18.20
N LEU A 71 -8.52 -3.43 17.23
CA LEU A 71 -7.17 -2.96 17.46
C LEU A 71 -7.17 -1.70 18.34
N ALA A 72 -8.06 -0.74 18.03
CA ALA A 72 -8.22 0.47 18.84
C ALA A 72 -8.62 0.14 20.29
N GLU A 73 -9.58 -0.75 20.48
CA GLU A 73 -10.01 -1.17 21.82
C GLU A 73 -8.87 -1.77 22.63
N GLN A 74 -8.11 -2.68 22.04
CA GLN A 74 -7.02 -3.36 22.73
C GLN A 74 -5.83 -2.44 23.03
N LEU A 75 -5.61 -1.42 22.22
CA LEU A 75 -4.49 -0.49 22.39
C LEU A 75 -4.87 0.81 23.11
N GLY A 76 -6.13 0.93 23.54
CA GLY A 76 -6.61 2.14 24.22
C GLY A 76 -6.70 3.37 23.32
N GLY A 77 -6.82 3.14 22.02
CA GLY A 77 -6.91 4.19 21.02
C GLY A 77 -8.34 4.48 20.59
N LYS A 78 -8.45 5.28 19.52
CA LYS A 78 -9.72 5.64 18.89
C LYS A 78 -9.70 5.23 17.44
N SER A 79 -10.84 4.74 16.91
CA SER A 79 -11.02 4.43 15.50
C SER A 79 -12.00 5.40 14.86
N ARG A 80 -11.68 5.82 13.63
CA ARG A 80 -12.58 6.60 12.79
C ARG A 80 -12.78 5.85 11.48
N ILE A 81 -14.04 5.51 11.18
CA ILE A 81 -14.40 4.71 10.01
C ILE A 81 -14.87 5.64 8.89
N HIS A 82 -14.35 5.40 7.68
CA HIS A 82 -14.79 6.03 6.45
C HIS A 82 -15.50 4.98 5.59
N GLU A 83 -16.79 4.76 5.84
CA GLU A 83 -17.58 3.71 5.20
C GLU A 83 -17.54 3.74 3.68
N ARG A 84 -17.59 4.94 3.10
CA ARG A 84 -17.56 5.14 1.64
C ARG A 84 -16.32 4.53 0.99
N PHE A 85 -15.17 4.62 1.66
CA PHE A 85 -13.88 4.15 1.11
C PHE A 85 -13.44 2.82 1.72
N ARG A 86 -14.23 2.25 2.63
CA ARG A 86 -13.90 1.05 3.40
C ARG A 86 -12.52 1.11 4.05
N THR A 87 -12.23 2.26 4.64
CA THR A 87 -11.01 2.51 5.37
C THR A 87 -11.33 2.92 6.80
N ALA A 88 -10.37 2.72 7.69
CA ALA A 88 -10.46 3.19 9.06
C ALA A 88 -9.10 3.73 9.50
N MET A 89 -9.12 4.77 10.33
CA MET A 89 -7.94 5.33 10.96
C MET A 89 -7.97 5.01 12.44
N VAL A 90 -6.93 4.37 12.95
CA VAL A 90 -6.73 4.17 14.39
C VAL A 90 -5.69 5.16 14.88
N THR A 91 -6.03 5.93 15.90
CA THR A 91 -5.10 6.86 16.56
C THR A 91 -4.85 6.39 17.99
N LEU A 92 -3.60 6.14 18.32
CA LEU A 92 -3.19 5.70 19.65
C LEU A 92 -2.93 6.89 20.57
N PRO A 93 -2.94 6.70 21.92
CA PRO A 93 -2.72 7.80 22.87
C PRO A 93 -1.40 8.55 22.67
N ASP A 94 -0.37 7.87 22.18
CA ASP A 94 0.95 8.46 21.91
C ASP A 94 1.05 9.17 20.55
N GLY A 95 -0.05 9.22 19.79
CA GLY A 95 -0.09 9.84 18.48
C GLY A 95 0.21 8.90 17.30
N THR A 96 0.53 7.64 17.55
CA THR A 96 0.74 6.66 16.47
C THR A 96 -0.54 6.49 15.68
N LYS A 97 -0.43 6.53 14.35
CA LYS A 97 -1.56 6.37 13.43
C LYS A 97 -1.45 5.06 12.67
N ILE A 98 -2.58 4.38 12.55
CA ILE A 98 -2.68 3.12 11.83
C ILE A 98 -3.83 3.24 10.84
N ASP A 99 -3.50 3.26 9.56
CA ASP A 99 -4.49 3.22 8.48
C ASP A 99 -4.83 1.77 8.18
N VAL A 100 -6.12 1.46 8.16
CA VAL A 100 -6.60 0.11 7.87
C VAL A 100 -7.56 0.18 6.69
N ALA A 101 -7.21 -0.48 5.59
CA ALA A 101 -8.05 -0.59 4.41
C ALA A 101 -8.48 -2.04 4.20
N THR A 102 -9.70 -2.24 3.73
CA THR A 102 -10.15 -3.53 3.22
C THR A 102 -9.73 -3.65 1.75
N ALA A 103 -9.09 -4.76 1.38
CA ALA A 103 -8.79 -5.02 -0.02
C ALA A 103 -10.09 -5.13 -0.80
N ARG A 104 -10.18 -4.39 -1.91
CA ARG A 104 -11.41 -4.29 -2.69
C ARG A 104 -11.14 -4.04 -4.16
N THR A 105 -12.08 -4.51 -5.01
CA THR A 105 -12.12 -4.22 -6.45
C THR A 105 -13.47 -3.59 -6.77
N GLU A 106 -13.48 -2.57 -7.63
CA GLU A 106 -14.68 -1.99 -8.18
C GLU A 106 -14.92 -2.59 -9.57
N TYR A 107 -16.18 -2.97 -9.86
CA TYR A 107 -16.55 -3.44 -11.18
C TYR A 107 -17.94 -2.95 -11.57
N TYR A 108 -18.22 -2.98 -12.87
CA TYR A 108 -19.50 -2.56 -13.43
C TYR A 108 -20.17 -3.77 -14.11
N GLU A 109 -21.40 -4.10 -13.70
CA GLU A 109 -22.14 -5.24 -14.27
C GLU A 109 -22.56 -5.00 -15.74
N PHE A 110 -22.78 -3.72 -16.07
CA PHE A 110 -23.12 -3.30 -17.44
C PHE A 110 -22.75 -1.81 -17.61
N PRO A 111 -22.63 -1.31 -18.85
CA PRO A 111 -22.32 0.12 -19.09
C PRO A 111 -23.29 1.04 -18.37
N ALA A 112 -22.76 2.10 -17.74
CA ALA A 112 -23.50 3.08 -16.95
C ALA A 112 -24.15 2.55 -15.67
N ALA A 113 -23.89 1.31 -15.27
CA ALA A 113 -24.28 0.79 -13.97
C ALA A 113 -23.54 1.52 -12.84
N LEU A 114 -24.14 1.54 -11.64
CA LEU A 114 -23.40 1.95 -10.46
C LEU A 114 -22.28 0.94 -10.17
N PRO A 115 -21.07 1.40 -9.78
CA PRO A 115 -19.98 0.48 -9.48
C PRO A 115 -20.33 -0.39 -8.27
N ARG A 116 -20.07 -1.68 -8.39
CA ARG A 116 -20.12 -2.61 -7.26
C ARG A 116 -18.72 -2.75 -6.69
N VAL A 117 -18.63 -2.79 -5.36
CA VAL A 117 -17.39 -3.00 -4.64
C VAL A 117 -17.40 -4.40 -4.08
N GLU A 118 -16.43 -5.21 -4.51
CA GLU A 118 -16.20 -6.55 -3.98
C GLU A 118 -14.93 -6.60 -3.15
N ARG A 119 -14.88 -7.56 -2.22
CA ARG A 119 -13.63 -7.89 -1.53
C ARG A 119 -12.65 -8.46 -2.54
N SER A 120 -11.43 -7.95 -2.51
CA SER A 120 -10.39 -8.29 -3.45
C SER A 120 -9.23 -8.99 -2.75
N SER A 121 -8.31 -9.52 -3.53
CA SER A 121 -7.05 -10.05 -3.04
C SER A 121 -6.04 -8.92 -2.81
N ILE A 122 -5.03 -9.21 -1.98
CA ILE A 122 -3.89 -8.30 -1.78
C ILE A 122 -3.20 -7.97 -3.12
N ARG A 123 -3.06 -8.92 -4.02
CA ARG A 123 -2.45 -8.70 -5.34
C ARG A 123 -3.15 -7.61 -6.13
N GLU A 124 -4.47 -7.65 -6.20
CA GLU A 124 -5.26 -6.65 -6.92
C GLU A 124 -5.17 -5.27 -6.26
N ASP A 125 -5.18 -5.23 -4.93
CA ASP A 125 -5.02 -3.98 -4.19
C ASP A 125 -3.65 -3.33 -4.47
N LEU A 126 -2.59 -4.12 -4.48
CA LEU A 126 -1.24 -3.63 -4.76
C LEU A 126 -1.06 -3.18 -6.21
N TYR A 127 -1.70 -3.88 -7.16
CA TYR A 127 -1.63 -3.54 -8.58
C TYR A 127 -2.14 -2.14 -8.92
N ARG A 128 -3.08 -1.61 -8.14
CA ARG A 128 -3.66 -0.28 -8.35
C ARG A 128 -2.81 0.88 -7.81
N ARG A 129 -1.68 0.57 -7.19
CA ARG A 129 -0.80 1.59 -6.62
C ARG A 129 0.03 2.29 -7.71
N ASP A 130 0.74 3.34 -7.32
CA ASP A 130 1.49 4.19 -8.24
C ASP A 130 2.75 3.52 -8.80
N PHE A 131 3.62 3.01 -7.92
CA PHE A 131 4.94 2.51 -8.32
C PHE A 131 5.23 1.16 -7.67
N THR A 132 6.09 0.37 -8.33
CA THR A 132 6.50 -0.95 -7.83
C THR A 132 7.07 -0.90 -6.41
N ILE A 133 7.84 0.14 -6.09
CA ILE A 133 8.45 0.32 -4.77
C ILE A 133 7.43 0.49 -3.64
N ASN A 134 6.19 0.81 -3.95
CA ASN A 134 5.08 0.94 -2.99
C ASN A 134 4.14 -0.27 -2.99
N THR A 135 4.53 -1.37 -3.66
CA THR A 135 3.72 -2.57 -3.78
C THR A 135 4.22 -3.75 -2.95
N LEU A 136 5.14 -3.51 -2.04
CA LEU A 136 5.61 -4.54 -1.13
C LEU A 136 4.64 -4.70 0.04
N ALA A 137 4.37 -5.93 0.41
CA ALA A 137 3.55 -6.26 1.57
C ALA A 137 4.24 -7.29 2.45
N ILE A 138 4.01 -7.21 3.75
CA ILE A 138 4.49 -8.20 4.72
C ILE A 138 3.29 -8.84 5.39
N TYR A 139 3.24 -10.15 5.38
CA TYR A 139 2.19 -10.95 5.99
C TYR A 139 2.27 -10.86 7.51
N LEU A 140 1.16 -10.61 8.19
CA LEU A 140 1.15 -10.40 9.64
C LEU A 140 0.47 -11.52 10.44
N ASN A 141 -0.36 -12.37 9.82
CA ASN A 141 -0.97 -13.50 10.54
C ASN A 141 0.12 -14.41 11.13
N PRO A 142 -0.11 -15.03 12.30
CA PRO A 142 0.95 -15.71 13.03
C PRO A 142 1.67 -16.82 12.28
N ASN A 143 0.94 -17.59 11.47
CA ASN A 143 1.50 -18.74 10.74
C ASN A 143 2.50 -18.35 9.64
N ARG A 144 2.43 -17.11 9.15
CA ARG A 144 3.30 -16.59 8.10
C ARG A 144 3.89 -15.23 8.44
N PHE A 145 3.93 -14.86 9.69
CA PHE A 145 4.39 -13.54 10.13
C PHE A 145 5.77 -13.22 9.57
N GLY A 146 5.86 -12.09 8.88
CA GLY A 146 7.12 -11.62 8.28
C GLY A 146 7.34 -12.04 6.84
N ASP A 147 6.51 -12.90 6.26
CA ASP A 147 6.66 -13.28 4.85
C ASP A 147 6.46 -12.08 3.94
N LEU A 148 7.44 -11.83 3.07
CA LEU A 148 7.38 -10.75 2.08
C LEU A 148 6.55 -11.19 0.87
N ILE A 149 5.66 -10.31 0.45
CA ILE A 149 4.92 -10.44 -0.79
C ILE A 149 5.42 -9.38 -1.77
N ASP A 150 5.93 -9.83 -2.89
CA ASP A 150 6.51 -8.97 -3.93
C ASP A 150 6.10 -9.48 -5.31
N TYR A 151 4.90 -9.13 -5.76
CA TYR A 151 4.36 -9.58 -7.05
C TYR A 151 4.95 -8.83 -8.25
N PHE A 152 5.42 -7.60 -8.07
CA PHE A 152 5.72 -6.69 -9.17
C PHE A 152 7.19 -6.25 -9.24
N GLY A 153 8.05 -6.92 -8.50
CA GLY A 153 9.48 -6.62 -8.52
C GLY A 153 9.88 -5.37 -7.75
N GLY A 154 9.08 -4.96 -6.78
CA GLY A 154 9.32 -3.74 -6.00
C GLY A 154 10.62 -3.76 -5.22
N ARG A 155 11.00 -4.91 -4.67
CA ARG A 155 12.26 -5.03 -3.93
C ARG A 155 13.48 -4.80 -4.83
N ARG A 156 13.46 -5.37 -6.03
CA ARG A 156 14.55 -5.17 -7.00
C ARG A 156 14.63 -3.70 -7.43
N ASP A 157 13.51 -3.07 -7.73
CA ASP A 157 13.47 -1.66 -8.10
C ASP A 157 13.94 -0.77 -6.94
N LEU A 158 13.59 -1.14 -5.72
CA LEU A 158 14.02 -0.43 -4.53
C LEU A 158 15.55 -0.52 -4.34
N GLU A 159 16.14 -1.71 -4.51
CA GLU A 159 17.58 -1.92 -4.43
C GLU A 159 18.35 -1.14 -5.51
N LYS A 160 17.77 -1.04 -6.71
CA LYS A 160 18.37 -0.31 -7.84
C LYS A 160 18.05 1.17 -7.84
N GLY A 161 17.18 1.64 -6.98
CA GLY A 161 16.75 3.04 -6.96
C GLY A 161 15.92 3.43 -8.18
N ILE A 162 14.98 2.59 -8.60
CA ILE A 162 14.18 2.79 -9.80
C ILE A 162 12.73 3.10 -9.44
N ILE A 163 12.17 4.12 -10.08
CA ILE A 163 10.75 4.45 -10.03
C ILE A 163 10.11 3.90 -11.31
N ARG A 164 9.19 2.95 -11.13
CA ARG A 164 8.51 2.25 -12.24
C ARG A 164 7.01 2.16 -11.98
N ILE A 165 6.20 2.55 -12.97
CA ILE A 165 4.73 2.35 -12.91
C ILE A 165 4.38 0.88 -13.09
N LEU A 166 3.16 0.51 -12.68
CA LEU A 166 2.67 -0.87 -12.75
C LEU A 166 2.00 -1.22 -14.06
N TYR A 167 1.39 -0.22 -14.72
CA TYR A 167 0.71 -0.41 -15.99
C TYR A 167 0.73 0.88 -16.81
N ASN A 168 0.61 0.74 -18.12
CA ASN A 168 0.86 1.81 -19.09
C ASN A 168 -0.04 3.03 -18.91
N LEU A 169 -1.29 2.85 -18.50
CA LEU A 169 -2.28 3.92 -18.35
C LEU A 169 -2.26 4.59 -16.97
N SER A 170 -1.31 4.24 -16.11
CA SER A 170 -1.24 4.73 -14.74
C SER A 170 -1.28 6.26 -14.63
N PHE A 171 -0.49 6.96 -15.44
CA PHE A 171 -0.45 8.42 -15.43
C PHE A 171 -1.66 9.07 -16.10
N VAL A 172 -2.28 8.40 -17.06
CA VAL A 172 -3.50 8.89 -17.71
C VAL A 172 -4.68 8.81 -16.74
N GLU A 173 -4.78 7.73 -15.98
CA GLU A 173 -5.82 7.54 -14.98
C GLU A 173 -5.68 8.51 -13.80
N ASP A 174 -4.45 8.73 -13.35
CA ASP A 174 -4.17 9.65 -12.24
C ASP A 174 -2.89 10.46 -12.53
N PRO A 175 -3.03 11.65 -13.14
CA PRO A 175 -1.87 12.51 -13.45
C PRO A 175 -1.10 13.01 -12.25
N THR A 176 -1.68 12.99 -11.04
CA THR A 176 -0.96 13.38 -9.82
C THR A 176 0.21 12.45 -9.53
N ARG A 177 0.18 11.23 -10.06
CA ARG A 177 1.29 10.27 -9.95
C ARG A 177 2.58 10.77 -10.61
N ILE A 178 2.48 11.65 -11.62
CA ILE A 178 3.66 12.27 -12.25
C ILE A 178 4.41 13.14 -11.24
N LEU A 179 3.68 13.97 -10.49
CA LEU A 179 4.29 14.78 -9.43
C LEU A 179 4.88 13.91 -8.31
N ARG A 180 4.23 12.81 -8.00
CA ARG A 180 4.74 11.85 -7.00
C ARG A 180 6.03 11.20 -7.49
N ALA A 181 6.13 10.84 -8.77
CA ALA A 181 7.36 10.31 -9.36
C ALA A 181 8.53 11.28 -9.19
N ILE A 182 8.30 12.57 -9.49
CA ILE A 182 9.31 13.62 -9.37
C ILE A 182 9.73 13.78 -7.90
N ARG A 183 8.78 13.76 -6.97
CA ARG A 183 9.07 13.86 -5.53
C ARG A 183 9.92 12.68 -5.04
N PHE A 184 9.62 11.46 -5.48
CA PHE A 184 10.43 10.30 -5.12
C PHE A 184 11.83 10.37 -5.73
N GLU A 185 11.95 10.81 -6.97
CA GLU A 185 13.25 11.04 -7.61
C GLU A 185 14.12 11.99 -6.78
N GLN A 186 13.56 13.09 -6.32
CA GLN A 186 14.27 14.09 -5.52
C GLN A 186 14.54 13.60 -4.10
N ARG A 187 13.53 13.03 -3.44
CA ARG A 187 13.63 12.63 -2.03
C ARG A 187 14.59 11.49 -1.80
N TYR A 188 14.59 10.48 -2.67
CA TYR A 188 15.39 9.26 -2.50
C TYR A 188 16.58 9.20 -3.45
N SER A 189 16.75 10.16 -4.33
CA SER A 189 17.74 10.14 -5.42
C SER A 189 17.58 8.93 -6.33
N PHE A 190 16.33 8.54 -6.56
CA PHE A 190 15.98 7.45 -7.46
C PHE A 190 15.87 7.95 -8.90
N THR A 191 15.96 7.03 -9.85
CA THR A 191 15.83 7.33 -11.27
C THR A 191 14.51 6.83 -11.81
N ILE A 192 13.79 7.69 -12.54
CA ILE A 192 12.58 7.28 -13.24
C ILE A 192 12.98 6.37 -14.41
N GLU A 193 12.41 5.16 -14.43
CA GLU A 193 12.67 4.17 -15.47
C GLU A 193 12.28 4.73 -16.84
N PRO A 194 13.06 4.44 -17.94
CA PRO A 194 12.85 5.09 -19.24
C PRO A 194 11.44 4.96 -19.83
N ASP A 195 10.82 3.79 -19.76
CA ASP A 195 9.44 3.61 -20.27
C ASP A 195 8.44 4.38 -19.41
N THR A 196 8.65 4.40 -18.09
CA THR A 196 7.82 5.19 -17.16
C THR A 196 7.89 6.68 -17.50
N LEU A 197 9.08 7.20 -17.77
CA LEU A 197 9.29 8.58 -18.17
C LEU A 197 8.56 8.89 -19.48
N ARG A 198 8.65 7.99 -20.45
CA ARG A 198 7.97 8.15 -21.74
C ARG A 198 6.44 8.20 -21.56
N PHE A 199 5.87 7.35 -20.72
CA PHE A 199 4.44 7.39 -20.41
C PHE A 199 4.03 8.67 -19.69
N ALA A 200 4.89 9.22 -18.83
CA ALA A 200 4.63 10.50 -18.17
C ALA A 200 4.58 11.65 -19.19
N ILE A 201 5.55 11.71 -20.09
CA ILE A 201 5.60 12.72 -21.16
C ILE A 201 4.37 12.62 -22.08
N ASP A 202 4.02 11.40 -22.49
CA ASP A 202 2.85 11.11 -23.31
C ASP A 202 1.54 11.58 -22.64
N ALA A 203 1.39 11.31 -21.36
CA ALA A 203 0.21 11.73 -20.60
C ALA A 203 0.10 13.25 -20.50
N ILE A 204 1.21 13.97 -20.34
CA ILE A 204 1.26 15.44 -20.32
C ILE A 204 0.86 15.99 -21.69
N GLU A 205 1.42 15.46 -22.77
CA GLU A 205 1.13 15.88 -24.13
C GLU A 205 -0.36 15.68 -24.47
N ARG A 206 -0.95 14.55 -24.12
CA ARG A 206 -2.38 14.27 -24.32
C ARG A 206 -3.26 15.29 -23.61
N ARG A 207 -2.92 15.69 -22.39
CA ARG A 207 -3.65 16.71 -21.64
C ARG A 207 -3.57 18.06 -22.30
N MET A 208 -2.43 18.45 -22.80
CA MET A 208 -2.24 19.72 -23.52
C MET A 208 -3.08 19.76 -24.80
N LEU A 209 -3.08 18.68 -25.58
CA LEU A 209 -3.91 18.56 -26.78
C LEU A 209 -5.40 18.62 -26.45
N GLY A 210 -5.84 17.96 -25.38
CA GLY A 210 -7.22 18.02 -24.91
C GLY A 210 -7.68 19.44 -24.56
N LYS A 211 -6.82 20.24 -23.94
CA LYS A 211 -7.09 21.64 -23.64
C LYS A 211 -7.20 22.48 -24.88
N LEU A 212 -6.39 22.20 -25.91
CA LEU A 212 -6.44 22.94 -27.19
C LEU A 212 -7.70 22.64 -27.97
N SER A 213 -8.26 21.44 -27.88
CA SER A 213 -9.47 21.06 -28.63
C SER A 213 -10.76 21.66 -28.07
N TYR A 214 -10.74 22.26 -26.88
CA TYR A 214 -11.89 22.98 -26.27
C TYR A 214 -11.88 24.50 -26.48
N LYS A 215 -10.99 25.01 -27.28
CA LYS A 215 -10.96 26.43 -27.63
C LYS A 215 -11.76 26.74 -28.88
#